data_9ed2249fef81ca0d5178d102bdf0ea46
#
_entry.id   9ed2249fef81ca0d5178d102bdf0ea46
#
_cell.length_a   1.000
_cell.length_b   1.000
_cell.length_c   1.000
_cell.angle_alpha   90.00
_cell.angle_beta   90.00
_cell.angle_gamma   90.00
#
_symmetry.space_group_name_H-M   'P 1'
#
loop_
_entity.id
_entity.type
_entity.pdbx_description
1 polymer ?
#
loop_
_entity_poly.entity_id
_entity_poly.type
_entity_poly.pdbx_seq_one_letter_code
_entity_poly.pdbx_strand_id
1 'polypeptide(L)'
;MDLIRRPINEPIRSRAIYWLGNTSESVAKNAFFQEIIRNSQEDDEARQNAMSALAMSHSPTTLPVLENLYETQTSREMRRRALSGIARNDNTDAAATYLIRTGESEKDFELRKSAILALGRVAGQKSLGALTSTIDNDSETELQKQAVIAIGRRPKDEAVPVLIRVARSHPKMPVRKQAIQVLGQTGDERAVALFRELLSK
;
A
#
# COMPACT_ATOMS: atom_id res chain seq x y z
N MET A 1 -3.13 -23.70 19.79
CA MET A 1 -3.46 -22.28 20.00
C MET A 1 -3.41 -21.82 21.47
N ASP A 2 -3.49 -22.73 22.45
CA ASP A 2 -3.49 -22.34 23.88
C ASP A 2 -2.19 -21.78 24.44
N LEU A 3 -1.04 -22.08 23.83
CA LEU A 3 0.27 -21.60 24.29
C LEU A 3 0.45 -20.07 24.14
N ILE A 4 -0.29 -19.44 23.22
CA ILE A 4 -0.16 -18.00 22.95
C ILE A 4 -1.07 -17.16 23.87
N ARG A 5 -2.06 -17.77 24.51
CA ARG A 5 -2.99 -17.12 25.45
C ARG A 5 -2.50 -17.04 26.89
N ARG A 6 -1.43 -17.77 27.25
CA ARG A 6 -0.83 -17.69 28.59
C ARG A 6 0.17 -16.55 28.66
N PRO A 7 0.42 -15.97 29.86
CA PRO A 7 1.48 -14.98 30.04
C PRO A 7 2.85 -15.64 29.88
N ILE A 8 3.23 -15.88 28.64
CA ILE A 8 4.55 -16.34 28.24
C ILE A 8 5.35 -15.08 27.89
N ASN A 9 6.62 -15.10 28.25
CA ASN A 9 7.62 -14.07 27.98
C ASN A 9 7.36 -13.37 26.61
N GLU A 10 7.11 -12.06 26.62
CA GLU A 10 6.69 -11.26 25.45
C GLU A 10 7.48 -11.55 24.16
N PRO A 11 8.82 -11.71 24.16
CA PRO A 11 9.58 -12.03 22.96
C PRO A 11 9.21 -13.37 22.32
N ILE A 12 8.85 -14.37 23.12
CA ILE A 12 8.45 -15.69 22.62
C ILE A 12 7.07 -15.59 21.96
N ARG A 13 6.17 -14.81 22.54
CA ARG A 13 4.80 -14.63 22.06
C ARG A 13 4.79 -13.90 20.71
N SER A 14 5.46 -12.77 20.60
CA SER A 14 5.60 -12.02 19.35
C SER A 14 6.19 -12.88 18.22
N ARG A 15 7.19 -13.69 18.56
CA ARG A 15 7.81 -14.62 17.60
C ARG A 15 6.87 -15.74 17.18
N ALA A 16 6.06 -16.27 18.09
CA ALA A 16 5.06 -17.28 17.78
C ALA A 16 3.96 -16.73 16.85
N ILE A 17 3.51 -15.49 17.07
CA ILE A 17 2.56 -14.78 16.21
C ILE A 17 3.14 -14.64 14.78
N TYR A 18 4.39 -14.20 14.66
CA TYR A 18 5.09 -14.10 13.38
C TYR A 18 5.14 -15.44 12.63
N TRP A 19 5.58 -16.52 13.29
CA TRP A 19 5.67 -17.84 12.66
C TRP A 19 4.30 -18.42 12.33
N LEU A 20 3.29 -18.20 13.16
CA LEU A 20 1.91 -18.59 12.84
C LEU A 20 1.41 -17.87 11.58
N GLY A 21 1.80 -16.61 11.37
CA GLY A 21 1.51 -15.87 10.14
C GLY A 21 2.01 -16.56 8.87
N ASN A 22 3.14 -17.24 8.96
CA ASN A 22 3.76 -17.96 7.83
C ASN A 22 3.22 -19.38 7.60
N THR A 23 2.27 -19.86 8.40
CA THR A 23 1.61 -21.14 8.16
C THR A 23 0.50 -21.01 7.12
N SER A 24 -0.03 -22.15 6.68
CA SER A 24 -1.16 -22.20 5.74
C SER A 24 -2.34 -21.36 6.22
N GLU A 25 -3.03 -20.74 5.27
CA GLU A 25 -4.22 -19.92 5.51
C GLU A 25 -5.32 -20.77 6.16
N SER A 26 -5.98 -20.20 7.19
CA SER A 26 -7.17 -20.82 7.78
C SER A 26 -8.06 -19.75 8.41
N VAL A 27 -9.37 -19.97 8.41
CA VAL A 27 -10.35 -19.13 9.07
C VAL A 27 -10.06 -18.95 10.55
N ALA A 28 -9.66 -20.05 11.23
CA ALA A 28 -9.32 -20.03 12.65
C ALA A 28 -8.09 -19.18 12.95
N LYS A 29 -7.07 -19.21 12.07
CA LYS A 29 -5.89 -18.35 12.18
C LYS A 29 -6.26 -16.87 12.04
N ASN A 30 -7.06 -16.53 11.07
CA ASN A 30 -7.49 -15.16 10.83
C ASN A 30 -8.37 -14.62 11.96
N ALA A 31 -9.29 -15.43 12.49
CA ALA A 31 -10.08 -15.09 13.67
C ALA A 31 -9.20 -14.86 14.91
N PHE A 32 -8.19 -15.69 15.11
CA PHE A 32 -7.25 -15.54 16.21
C PHE A 32 -6.43 -14.23 16.12
N PHE A 33 -5.92 -13.88 14.93
CA PHE A 33 -5.23 -12.61 14.75
C PHE A 33 -6.14 -11.40 14.96
N GLN A 34 -7.41 -11.47 14.52
CA GLN A 34 -8.39 -10.41 14.79
C GLN A 34 -8.63 -10.24 16.29
N GLU A 35 -8.72 -11.35 17.06
CA GLU A 35 -8.86 -11.31 18.51
C GLU A 35 -7.69 -10.55 19.16
N ILE A 36 -6.44 -10.89 18.80
CA ILE A 36 -5.24 -10.20 19.29
C ILE A 36 -5.28 -8.70 18.94
N ILE A 37 -5.58 -8.35 17.69
CA ILE A 37 -5.58 -6.96 17.21
C ILE A 37 -6.59 -6.11 17.94
N ARG A 38 -7.77 -6.68 18.25
CA ARG A 38 -8.86 -5.95 18.92
C ARG A 38 -8.74 -5.89 20.43
N ASN A 39 -7.93 -6.76 21.03
CA ASN A 39 -7.75 -6.79 22.47
C ASN A 39 -6.86 -5.62 22.92
N SER A 40 -7.44 -4.63 23.58
CA SER A 40 -6.73 -3.46 24.11
C SER A 40 -5.78 -3.80 25.29
N GLN A 41 -5.89 -4.98 25.87
CA GLN A 41 -4.99 -5.45 26.94
C GLN A 41 -3.74 -6.14 26.38
N GLU A 42 -3.70 -6.40 25.07
CA GLU A 42 -2.51 -6.91 24.41
C GLU A 42 -1.47 -5.78 24.25
N ASP A 43 -0.19 -6.17 24.31
CA ASP A 43 0.87 -5.23 24.02
C ASP A 43 0.83 -4.79 22.53
N ASP A 44 1.33 -3.59 22.28
CA ASP A 44 1.30 -2.99 20.95
C ASP A 44 2.13 -3.79 19.93
N GLU A 45 3.20 -4.45 20.37
CA GLU A 45 4.04 -5.26 19.49
C GLU A 45 3.30 -6.52 19.03
N ALA A 46 2.63 -7.23 19.94
CA ALA A 46 1.81 -8.39 19.60
C ALA A 46 0.68 -8.03 18.63
N ARG A 47 0.00 -6.91 18.87
CA ARG A 47 -1.06 -6.39 17.99
C ARG A 47 -0.53 -6.04 16.61
N GLN A 48 0.63 -5.37 16.54
CA GLN A 48 1.28 -5.03 15.26
C GLN A 48 1.77 -6.26 14.49
N ASN A 49 2.29 -7.27 15.19
CA ASN A 49 2.72 -8.53 14.60
C ASN A 49 1.54 -9.32 14.04
N ALA A 50 0.42 -9.39 14.78
CA ALA A 50 -0.81 -10.01 14.30
C ALA A 50 -1.39 -9.30 13.07
N MET A 51 -1.40 -7.95 13.05
CA MET A 51 -1.79 -7.17 11.88
C MET A 51 -0.86 -7.42 10.70
N SER A 52 0.45 -7.49 10.92
CA SER A 52 1.42 -7.78 9.86
C SER A 52 1.23 -9.19 9.29
N ALA A 53 0.94 -10.16 10.14
CA ALA A 53 0.65 -11.53 9.73
C ALA A 53 -0.62 -11.62 8.85
N LEU A 54 -1.70 -10.93 9.22
CA LEU A 54 -2.88 -10.80 8.36
C LEU A 54 -2.57 -10.08 7.04
N ALA A 55 -1.80 -9.00 7.09
CA ALA A 55 -1.43 -8.21 5.92
C ALA A 55 -0.46 -8.94 4.97
N MET A 56 0.17 -10.04 5.40
CA MET A 56 0.96 -10.93 4.54
C MET A 56 0.12 -11.97 3.81
N SER A 57 -1.11 -12.20 4.23
CA SER A 57 -2.03 -13.10 3.54
C SER A 57 -2.50 -12.47 2.23
N HIS A 58 -2.40 -13.25 1.14
CA HIS A 58 -2.90 -12.87 -0.17
C HIS A 58 -4.35 -13.32 -0.41
N SER A 59 -4.89 -14.14 0.49
CA SER A 59 -6.21 -14.75 0.34
C SER A 59 -7.32 -13.71 0.17
N PRO A 60 -8.23 -13.89 -0.79
CA PRO A 60 -9.42 -13.04 -0.93
C PRO A 60 -10.28 -12.97 0.36
N THR A 61 -10.24 -14.00 1.20
CA THR A 61 -11.03 -14.05 2.45
C THR A 61 -10.53 -13.08 3.52
N THR A 62 -9.27 -12.61 3.44
CA THR A 62 -8.72 -11.62 4.38
C THR A 62 -9.07 -10.18 4.02
N LEU A 63 -9.51 -9.91 2.79
CA LEU A 63 -9.82 -8.55 2.35
C LEU A 63 -10.87 -7.86 3.24
N PRO A 64 -12.08 -8.41 3.45
CA PRO A 64 -13.07 -7.77 4.31
C PRO A 64 -12.62 -7.63 5.77
N VAL A 65 -11.72 -8.51 6.22
CA VAL A 65 -11.13 -8.41 7.56
C VAL A 65 -10.22 -7.19 7.66
N LEU A 66 -9.33 -7.00 6.66
CA LEU A 66 -8.40 -5.87 6.62
C LEU A 66 -9.15 -4.54 6.44
N GLU A 67 -10.20 -4.51 5.63
CA GLU A 67 -11.09 -3.35 5.48
C GLU A 67 -11.73 -2.96 6.81
N ASN A 68 -12.33 -3.92 7.52
CA ASN A 68 -12.92 -3.67 8.82
C ASN A 68 -11.90 -3.22 9.86
N LEU A 69 -10.69 -3.81 9.86
CA LEU A 69 -9.62 -3.38 10.76
C LEU A 69 -9.15 -1.96 10.43
N TYR A 70 -9.05 -1.60 9.15
CA TYR A 70 -8.75 -0.22 8.76
C TYR A 70 -9.76 0.78 9.32
N GLU A 71 -11.04 0.48 9.25
CA GLU A 71 -12.12 1.36 9.71
C GLU A 71 -12.22 1.46 11.25
N THR A 72 -11.91 0.37 11.96
CA THR A 72 -12.10 0.27 13.42
C THR A 72 -10.85 0.61 14.24
N GLN A 73 -9.66 0.57 13.66
CA GLN A 73 -8.43 0.90 14.38
C GLN A 73 -8.24 2.41 14.51
N THR A 74 -7.81 2.86 15.70
CA THR A 74 -7.49 4.26 15.98
C THR A 74 -6.03 4.59 15.69
N SER A 75 -5.13 3.61 15.75
CA SER A 75 -3.71 3.77 15.45
C SER A 75 -3.47 3.97 13.95
N ARG A 76 -2.86 5.09 13.56
CA ARG A 76 -2.46 5.36 12.18
C ARG A 76 -1.56 4.25 11.62
N GLU A 77 -0.63 3.74 12.43
CA GLU A 77 0.27 2.66 12.03
C GLU A 77 -0.50 1.37 11.70
N MET A 78 -1.47 0.99 12.54
CA MET A 78 -2.31 -0.18 12.29
C MET A 78 -3.16 -0.01 11.02
N ARG A 79 -3.74 1.17 10.81
CA ARG A 79 -4.49 1.49 9.59
C ARG A 79 -3.57 1.43 8.35
N ARG A 80 -2.36 1.96 8.43
CA ARG A 80 -1.37 1.88 7.34
C ARG A 80 -0.98 0.44 7.01
N ARG A 81 -0.84 -0.43 8.01
CA ARG A 81 -0.57 -1.88 7.82
C ARG A 81 -1.75 -2.57 7.14
N ALA A 82 -2.98 -2.24 7.52
CA ALA A 82 -4.17 -2.76 6.87
C ALA A 82 -4.20 -2.38 5.37
N LEU A 83 -3.95 -1.10 5.01
CA LEU A 83 -3.84 -0.68 3.60
C LEU A 83 -2.76 -1.45 2.84
N SER A 84 -1.63 -1.72 3.47
CA SER A 84 -0.56 -2.52 2.85
C SER A 84 -0.97 -3.97 2.61
N GLY A 85 -1.77 -4.55 3.49
CA GLY A 85 -2.34 -5.90 3.32
C GLY A 85 -3.40 -5.93 2.22
N ILE A 86 -4.31 -4.95 2.20
CA ILE A 86 -5.32 -4.80 1.15
C ILE A 86 -4.65 -4.77 -0.24
N ALA A 87 -3.54 -4.02 -0.38
CA ALA A 87 -2.82 -3.92 -1.65
C ALA A 87 -2.13 -5.21 -2.11
N ARG A 88 -2.01 -6.21 -1.25
CA ARG A 88 -1.42 -7.53 -1.56
C ARG A 88 -2.48 -8.60 -1.82
N ASN A 89 -3.74 -8.26 -1.65
CA ASN A 89 -4.83 -9.23 -1.77
C ASN A 89 -5.01 -9.69 -3.22
N ASP A 90 -5.26 -10.99 -3.41
CA ASP A 90 -5.45 -11.58 -4.75
C ASP A 90 -6.75 -11.12 -5.43
N ASN A 91 -7.74 -10.63 -4.66
CA ASN A 91 -8.89 -9.93 -5.24
C ASN A 91 -8.50 -8.47 -5.58
N THR A 92 -7.72 -8.33 -6.64
CA THR A 92 -7.12 -7.04 -7.05
C THR A 92 -8.16 -5.97 -7.39
N ASP A 93 -9.31 -6.35 -7.94
CA ASP A 93 -10.37 -5.38 -8.30
C ASP A 93 -11.04 -4.78 -7.07
N ALA A 94 -11.40 -5.62 -6.09
CA ALA A 94 -11.98 -5.15 -4.83
C ALA A 94 -10.95 -4.35 -4.02
N ALA A 95 -9.70 -4.81 -3.95
CA ALA A 95 -8.61 -4.09 -3.30
C ALA A 95 -8.39 -2.71 -3.94
N ALA A 96 -8.35 -2.63 -5.28
CA ALA A 96 -8.26 -1.35 -5.98
C ALA A 96 -9.43 -0.43 -5.63
N THR A 97 -10.67 -0.95 -5.66
CA THR A 97 -11.88 -0.17 -5.34
C THR A 97 -11.80 0.44 -3.93
N TYR A 98 -11.40 -0.35 -2.94
CA TYR A 98 -11.27 0.12 -1.57
C TYR A 98 -10.18 1.20 -1.42
N LEU A 99 -9.01 0.95 -2.00
CA LEU A 99 -7.88 1.88 -1.92
C LEU A 99 -8.15 3.20 -2.67
N ILE A 100 -8.86 3.18 -3.80
CA ILE A 100 -9.29 4.38 -4.53
C ILE A 100 -10.21 5.21 -3.63
N ARG A 101 -11.28 4.60 -3.10
CA ARG A 101 -12.19 5.28 -2.18
C ARG A 101 -11.43 5.90 -0.99
N THR A 102 -10.50 5.17 -0.40
CA THR A 102 -9.70 5.67 0.72
C THR A 102 -8.81 6.83 0.30
N GLY A 103 -8.15 6.75 -0.85
CA GLY A 103 -7.33 7.84 -1.38
C GLY A 103 -8.11 9.13 -1.65
N GLU A 104 -9.39 9.01 -1.99
CA GLU A 104 -10.28 10.15 -2.30
C GLU A 104 -10.92 10.76 -1.04
N SER A 105 -11.35 9.93 -0.08
CA SER A 105 -12.25 10.36 1.00
C SER A 105 -11.65 10.35 2.41
N GLU A 106 -10.46 9.78 2.62
CA GLU A 106 -9.82 9.73 3.93
C GLU A 106 -9.42 11.14 4.40
N LYS A 107 -9.75 11.47 5.64
CA LYS A 107 -9.46 12.80 6.22
C LYS A 107 -8.00 12.95 6.67
N ASP A 108 -7.40 11.85 7.12
CA ASP A 108 -5.99 11.84 7.50
C ASP A 108 -5.12 11.84 6.24
N PHE A 109 -4.41 12.94 6.03
CA PHE A 109 -3.58 13.16 4.85
C PHE A 109 -2.50 12.10 4.66
N GLU A 110 -1.88 11.61 5.75
CA GLU A 110 -0.86 10.56 5.69
C GLU A 110 -1.46 9.19 5.32
N LEU A 111 -2.70 8.93 5.72
CA LEU A 111 -3.41 7.72 5.30
C LEU A 111 -3.87 7.81 3.84
N ARG A 112 -4.28 9.00 3.35
CA ARG A 112 -4.52 9.22 1.91
C ARG A 112 -3.28 8.90 1.08
N LYS A 113 -2.12 9.44 1.46
CA LYS A 113 -0.83 9.14 0.82
C LYS A 113 -0.53 7.64 0.84
N SER A 114 -0.80 6.99 1.96
CA SER A 114 -0.57 5.55 2.12
C SER A 114 -1.47 4.72 1.20
N ALA A 115 -2.74 5.09 1.04
CA ALA A 115 -3.67 4.43 0.13
C ALA A 115 -3.24 4.58 -1.34
N ILE A 116 -2.86 5.79 -1.75
CA ILE A 116 -2.33 6.07 -3.10
C ILE A 116 -1.06 5.24 -3.36
N LEU A 117 -0.16 5.18 -2.39
CA LEU A 117 1.07 4.39 -2.52
C LEU A 117 0.80 2.89 -2.58
N ALA A 118 -0.22 2.42 -1.86
CA ALA A 118 -0.67 1.03 -1.88
C ALA A 118 -1.22 0.63 -3.25
N LEU A 119 -1.97 1.52 -3.93
CA LEU A 119 -2.48 1.30 -5.30
C LEU A 119 -1.38 0.96 -6.31
N GLY A 120 -0.16 1.47 -6.12
CA GLY A 120 0.98 1.15 -6.98
C GLY A 120 1.38 -0.34 -6.97
N ARG A 121 0.92 -1.10 -5.97
CA ARG A 121 1.16 -2.56 -5.85
C ARG A 121 0.01 -3.40 -6.41
N VAL A 122 -1.16 -2.80 -6.60
CA VAL A 122 -2.35 -3.52 -7.09
C VAL A 122 -2.29 -3.58 -8.61
N ALA A 123 -2.26 -4.78 -9.16
CA ALA A 123 -2.27 -4.99 -10.61
C ALA A 123 -3.58 -4.51 -11.26
N GLY A 124 -3.53 -4.29 -12.57
CA GLY A 124 -4.72 -4.01 -13.39
C GLY A 124 -4.91 -2.54 -13.76
N GLN A 125 -5.77 -2.33 -14.76
CA GLN A 125 -6.01 -1.01 -15.37
C GLN A 125 -6.75 -0.04 -14.44
N LYS A 126 -7.59 -0.57 -13.54
CA LYS A 126 -8.35 0.25 -12.59
C LYS A 126 -7.42 1.03 -11.65
N SER A 127 -6.43 0.37 -11.05
CA SER A 127 -5.44 1.02 -10.19
C SER A 127 -4.51 1.96 -10.99
N LEU A 128 -4.11 1.59 -12.20
CA LEU A 128 -3.32 2.45 -13.08
C LEU A 128 -4.09 3.72 -13.46
N GLY A 129 -5.35 3.59 -13.85
CA GLY A 129 -6.23 4.71 -14.20
C GLY A 129 -6.44 5.66 -13.01
N ALA A 130 -6.68 5.12 -11.82
CA ALA A 130 -6.85 5.92 -10.60
C ALA A 130 -5.57 6.71 -10.26
N LEU A 131 -4.39 6.06 -10.32
CA LEU A 131 -3.12 6.74 -10.09
C LEU A 131 -2.86 7.86 -11.11
N THR A 132 -3.17 7.59 -12.38
CA THR A 132 -3.04 8.60 -13.46
C THR A 132 -3.99 9.76 -13.21
N SER A 133 -5.24 9.49 -12.82
CA SER A 133 -6.22 10.52 -12.46
C SER A 133 -5.75 11.36 -11.26
N THR A 134 -5.18 10.73 -10.24
CA THR A 134 -4.60 11.46 -9.09
C THR A 134 -3.47 12.40 -9.54
N ILE A 135 -2.58 11.95 -10.43
CA ILE A 135 -1.51 12.80 -10.96
C ILE A 135 -2.08 14.01 -11.68
N ASP A 136 -3.09 13.80 -12.50
CA ASP A 136 -3.58 14.84 -13.41
C ASP A 136 -4.55 15.82 -12.71
N ASN A 137 -5.34 15.37 -11.73
CA ASN A 137 -6.51 16.09 -11.24
C ASN A 137 -6.50 16.42 -9.74
N ASP A 138 -5.66 15.80 -8.91
CA ASP A 138 -5.68 16.09 -7.48
C ASP A 138 -5.19 17.54 -7.22
N SER A 139 -5.86 18.25 -6.32
CA SER A 139 -5.48 19.61 -5.92
C SER A 139 -4.14 19.65 -5.18
N GLU A 140 -3.88 18.60 -4.38
CA GLU A 140 -2.71 18.49 -3.51
C GLU A 140 -1.47 18.00 -4.26
N THR A 141 -0.48 18.88 -4.42
CA THR A 141 0.77 18.54 -5.12
C THR A 141 1.50 17.32 -4.50
N GLU A 142 1.42 17.16 -3.18
CA GLU A 142 2.04 16.02 -2.52
C GLU A 142 1.34 14.69 -2.85
N LEU A 143 0.02 14.67 -3.05
CA LEU A 143 -0.71 13.49 -3.48
C LEU A 143 -0.39 13.16 -4.94
N GLN A 144 -0.26 14.16 -5.81
CA GLN A 144 0.21 13.98 -7.19
C GLN A 144 1.61 13.36 -7.23
N LYS A 145 2.55 13.88 -6.44
CA LYS A 145 3.91 13.31 -6.31
C LYS A 145 3.88 11.87 -5.77
N GLN A 146 3.02 11.61 -4.79
CA GLN A 146 2.85 10.27 -4.23
C GLN A 146 2.33 9.28 -5.28
N ALA A 147 1.39 9.70 -6.13
CA ALA A 147 0.90 8.90 -7.24
C ALA A 147 1.98 8.63 -8.30
N VAL A 148 2.86 9.60 -8.58
CA VAL A 148 4.05 9.40 -9.42
C VAL A 148 4.97 8.32 -8.85
N ILE A 149 5.23 8.33 -7.53
CA ILE A 149 6.02 7.30 -6.85
C ILE A 149 5.32 5.95 -6.95
N ALA A 150 4.00 5.91 -6.77
CA ALA A 150 3.21 4.70 -6.87
C ALA A 150 3.25 4.10 -8.28
N ILE A 151 3.15 4.93 -9.33
CA ILE A 151 3.35 4.51 -10.73
C ILE A 151 4.71 3.84 -10.92
N GLY A 152 5.78 4.38 -10.35
CA GLY A 152 7.13 3.82 -10.45
C GLY A 152 7.30 2.41 -9.85
N ARG A 153 6.32 1.93 -9.07
CA ARG A 153 6.30 0.55 -8.52
C ARG A 153 5.64 -0.47 -9.44
N ARG A 154 5.03 -0.01 -10.51
CA ARG A 154 4.37 -0.87 -11.49
C ARG A 154 5.38 -1.43 -12.50
N PRO A 155 4.98 -2.46 -13.29
CA PRO A 155 5.80 -2.94 -14.40
C PRO A 155 6.25 -1.80 -15.31
N LYS A 156 7.50 -1.86 -15.79
CA LYS A 156 8.11 -0.77 -16.60
C LYS A 156 7.28 -0.40 -17.82
N ASP A 157 6.63 -1.38 -18.44
CA ASP A 157 5.80 -1.15 -19.64
C ASP A 157 4.54 -0.32 -19.34
N GLU A 158 4.05 -0.35 -18.11
CA GLU A 158 2.95 0.49 -17.67
C GLU A 158 3.46 1.83 -17.11
N ALA A 159 4.52 1.79 -16.32
CA ALA A 159 5.02 2.96 -15.60
C ALA A 159 5.72 3.98 -16.50
N VAL A 160 6.65 3.52 -17.35
CA VAL A 160 7.54 4.42 -18.10
C VAL A 160 6.80 5.35 -19.05
N PRO A 161 5.79 4.91 -19.83
CA PRO A 161 5.03 5.82 -20.69
C PRO A 161 4.31 6.93 -19.91
N VAL A 162 3.70 6.60 -18.76
CA VAL A 162 3.02 7.58 -17.90
C VAL A 162 4.03 8.58 -17.34
N LEU A 163 5.15 8.09 -16.80
CA LEU A 163 6.19 8.94 -16.20
C LEU A 163 6.84 9.88 -17.22
N ILE A 164 7.08 9.42 -18.46
CA ILE A 164 7.58 10.27 -19.56
C ILE A 164 6.58 11.39 -19.87
N ARG A 165 5.30 11.06 -20.01
CA ARG A 165 4.25 12.05 -20.23
C ARG A 165 4.26 13.11 -19.12
N VAL A 166 4.27 12.67 -17.86
CA VAL A 166 4.28 13.57 -16.69
C VAL A 166 5.54 14.44 -16.66
N ALA A 167 6.71 13.87 -16.92
CA ALA A 167 7.98 14.60 -16.93
C ALA A 167 8.00 15.70 -18.01
N ARG A 168 7.40 15.44 -19.18
CA ARG A 168 7.36 16.40 -20.30
C ARG A 168 6.36 17.54 -20.09
N SER A 169 5.14 17.22 -19.63
CA SER A 169 3.99 18.11 -19.81
C SER A 169 3.18 18.43 -18.58
N HIS A 170 3.46 17.84 -17.41
CA HIS A 170 2.68 18.15 -16.21
C HIS A 170 2.85 19.63 -15.82
N PRO A 171 1.76 20.37 -15.49
CA PRO A 171 1.83 21.82 -15.23
C PRO A 171 2.69 22.17 -14.01
N LYS A 172 2.66 21.36 -12.96
CA LYS A 172 3.39 21.62 -11.72
C LYS A 172 4.83 21.10 -11.80
N MET A 173 5.81 21.99 -11.72
CA MET A 173 7.25 21.65 -11.75
C MET A 173 7.67 20.59 -10.70
N PRO A 174 7.18 20.62 -9.44
CA PRO A 174 7.54 19.58 -8.46
C PRO A 174 7.12 18.17 -8.90
N VAL A 175 5.99 18.02 -9.59
CA VAL A 175 5.49 16.74 -10.09
C VAL A 175 6.34 16.25 -11.26
N ARG A 176 6.75 17.15 -12.18
CA ARG A 176 7.69 16.84 -13.27
C ARG A 176 9.04 16.34 -12.72
N LYS A 177 9.58 17.05 -11.72
CA LYS A 177 10.84 16.66 -11.06
C LYS A 177 10.72 15.27 -10.42
N GLN A 178 9.60 14.98 -9.76
CA GLN A 178 9.35 13.67 -9.17
C GLN A 178 9.31 12.57 -10.25
N ALA A 179 8.69 12.82 -11.39
CA ALA A 179 8.64 11.87 -12.51
C ALA A 179 10.03 11.60 -13.09
N ILE A 180 10.85 12.64 -13.27
CA ILE A 180 12.26 12.52 -13.71
C ILE A 180 13.06 11.66 -12.71
N GLN A 181 12.90 11.92 -11.41
CA GLN A 181 13.60 11.14 -10.38
C GLN A 181 13.20 9.66 -10.42
N VAL A 182 11.92 9.35 -10.53
CA VAL A 182 11.43 7.96 -10.61
C VAL A 182 11.91 7.29 -11.90
N LEU A 183 11.86 7.99 -13.05
CA LEU A 183 12.40 7.49 -14.33
C LEU A 183 13.88 7.15 -14.23
N GLY A 184 14.68 7.98 -13.56
CA GLY A 184 16.11 7.72 -13.36
C GLY A 184 16.40 6.42 -12.60
N GLN A 185 15.46 5.95 -11.78
CA GLN A 185 15.59 4.71 -11.02
C GLN A 185 15.16 3.47 -11.82
N THR A 186 14.50 3.63 -12.98
CA THR A 186 13.96 2.50 -13.77
C THR A 186 15.03 1.73 -14.52
N GLY A 187 16.12 2.39 -14.92
CA GLY A 187 17.13 1.82 -15.83
C GLY A 187 16.56 1.50 -17.22
N ASP A 188 15.48 2.18 -17.64
CA ASP A 188 14.82 1.95 -18.92
C ASP A 188 15.41 2.87 -20.02
N GLU A 189 15.68 2.33 -21.22
CA GLU A 189 16.27 3.10 -22.32
C GLU A 189 15.38 4.26 -22.78
N ARG A 190 14.07 4.14 -22.67
CA ARG A 190 13.11 5.21 -22.98
C ARG A 190 13.30 6.41 -22.05
N ALA A 191 13.67 6.17 -20.78
CA ALA A 191 14.00 7.24 -19.84
C ALA A 191 15.32 7.92 -20.22
N VAL A 192 16.33 7.15 -20.65
CA VAL A 192 17.61 7.69 -21.14
C VAL A 192 17.41 8.57 -22.37
N ALA A 193 16.56 8.14 -23.30
CA ALA A 193 16.21 8.93 -24.48
C ALA A 193 15.56 10.28 -24.11
N LEU A 194 14.62 10.25 -23.15
CA LEU A 194 14.03 11.50 -22.63
C LEU A 194 15.09 12.41 -22.00
N PHE A 195 16.00 11.88 -21.19
CA PHE A 195 17.02 12.70 -20.54
C PHE A 195 17.96 13.36 -21.55
N ARG A 196 18.36 12.64 -22.61
CA ARG A 196 19.13 13.22 -23.72
C ARG A 196 18.39 14.37 -24.40
N GLU A 197 17.09 14.17 -24.68
CA GLU A 197 16.23 15.23 -25.26
C GLU A 197 16.18 16.49 -24.36
N LEU A 198 16.01 16.30 -23.05
CA LEU A 198 15.93 17.43 -22.10
C LEU A 198 17.24 18.20 -21.95
N LEU A 199 18.38 17.54 -22.16
CA LEU A 199 19.72 18.16 -22.07
C LEU A 199 20.17 18.83 -23.39
N SER A 200 19.51 18.51 -24.50
CA SER A 200 19.84 19.10 -25.82
C SER A 200 19.09 20.38 -26.14
N LYS A 201 18.21 20.84 -25.27
CA LYS A 201 17.47 22.12 -25.34
C LYS A 201 18.05 23.15 -24.41
#